data_14556f3b0b1a12c53b131bd5c9e36629
#
_entry.id   14556f3b0b1a12c53b131bd5c9e36629
#
_cell.length_a   1.000
_cell.length_b   1.000
_cell.length_c   1.000
_cell.angle_alpha   90.00
_cell.angle_beta   90.00
_cell.angle_gamma   90.00
#
_symmetry.space_group_name_H-M   'P 1'
#
loop_
_entity.id
_entity.type
_entity.pdbx_description
1 polymer ?
#
loop_
_entity_poly.entity_id
_entity_poly.type
_entity_poly.pdbx_seq_one_letter_code
_entity_poly.pdbx_strand_id
1 'polypeptide(L)'
;MEFVRQCLFPKMDVQLISTTEAWAQFAVAGPKSRNLLRKIVDKDYDLSNDGFPFMACGEVTVCGGLRARLFRISFSGELAYELAVPTRYGDALIREIMRAGKEFDIVPYGTEALGVMRIEKGHAAGNELNGTTSALNLGMGRMVSKKKDSVGSVLSEREGLNTQDALKLVGFMPVNTDDPVPAGAHLMSSGSPVDAKHDQGYITSACFSPNLNCHIGLGFLKAGDTRIGEVVRLVSPLTGQDHKVEVVSCLLYTSPSPRD
;
A
#
# COMPACT_ATOMS: atom_id res chain seq x y z
N MET A 1 9.48 -16.72 0.40
CA MET A 1 10.58 -17.64 0.82
C MET A 1 10.84 -18.70 -0.26
N GLU A 2 9.85 -19.47 -0.66
CA GLU A 2 10.03 -20.58 -1.62
C GLU A 2 10.63 -20.13 -2.96
N PHE A 3 10.07 -19.09 -3.56
CA PHE A 3 10.59 -18.53 -4.81
C PHE A 3 12.07 -18.11 -4.71
N VAL A 4 12.48 -17.48 -3.61
CA VAL A 4 13.87 -17.08 -3.41
C VAL A 4 14.77 -18.29 -3.27
N ARG A 5 14.32 -19.35 -2.59
CA ARG A 5 15.08 -20.61 -2.48
C ARG A 5 15.32 -21.26 -3.86
N GLN A 6 14.33 -21.20 -4.76
CA GLN A 6 14.49 -21.71 -6.13
C GLN A 6 15.53 -20.92 -6.95
N CYS A 7 15.84 -19.67 -6.56
CA CYS A 7 16.86 -18.84 -7.20
C CYS A 7 18.27 -19.04 -6.63
N LEU A 8 18.44 -19.88 -5.60
CA LEU A 8 19.75 -20.18 -5.01
C LEU A 8 20.40 -21.34 -5.76
N PHE A 9 21.53 -21.06 -6.39
CA PHE A 9 22.31 -22.10 -7.07
C PHE A 9 23.33 -22.74 -6.12
N PRO A 10 23.70 -24.04 -6.32
CA PRO A 10 24.60 -24.77 -5.41
C PRO A 10 25.97 -24.13 -5.15
N LYS A 11 26.43 -23.26 -6.06
CA LYS A 11 27.71 -22.56 -5.94
C LYS A 11 27.64 -21.25 -5.14
N MET A 12 26.43 -20.81 -4.76
CA MET A 12 26.24 -19.60 -3.97
C MET A 12 26.43 -19.90 -2.49
N ASP A 13 27.32 -19.16 -1.83
CA ASP A 13 27.45 -19.17 -0.37
C ASP A 13 26.42 -18.24 0.25
N VAL A 14 25.16 -18.66 0.20
CA VAL A 14 24.01 -17.89 0.69
C VAL A 14 23.07 -18.78 1.48
N GLN A 15 22.68 -18.33 2.65
CA GLN A 15 21.67 -18.96 3.49
C GLN A 15 20.42 -18.08 3.61
N LEU A 16 19.26 -18.69 3.53
CA LEU A 16 17.98 -18.01 3.67
C LEU A 16 17.23 -18.53 4.90
N ILE A 17 17.10 -17.69 5.89
CA ILE A 17 16.45 -18.00 7.17
C ILE A 17 15.31 -17.03 7.42
N SER A 18 14.12 -17.53 7.77
CA SER A 18 13.01 -16.69 8.22
C SER A 18 13.26 -16.22 9.65
N THR A 19 13.15 -14.91 9.87
CA THR A 19 13.24 -14.30 11.21
C THR A 19 11.90 -13.66 11.62
N THR A 20 10.80 -13.98 10.94
CA THR A 20 9.48 -13.38 11.20
C THR A 20 9.05 -13.55 12.65
N GLU A 21 9.18 -14.75 13.20
CA GLU A 21 8.81 -15.06 14.59
C GLU A 21 9.80 -14.48 15.63
N ALA A 22 10.96 -14.01 15.20
CA ALA A 22 11.97 -13.48 16.11
C ALA A 22 11.71 -12.00 16.50
N TRP A 23 10.80 -11.31 15.81
CA TRP A 23 10.55 -9.89 15.97
C TRP A 23 9.07 -9.58 16.18
N ALA A 24 8.77 -8.74 17.18
CA ALA A 24 7.49 -8.07 17.32
C ALA A 24 7.60 -6.66 16.74
N GLN A 25 6.74 -6.32 15.77
CA GLN A 25 6.78 -5.05 15.05
C GLN A 25 5.46 -4.31 15.20
N PHE A 26 5.53 -3.00 15.42
CA PHE A 26 4.38 -2.12 15.58
C PHE A 26 4.52 -0.92 14.64
N ALA A 27 3.44 -0.62 13.91
CA ALA A 27 3.33 0.60 13.15
C ALA A 27 2.82 1.73 14.06
N VAL A 28 3.53 2.86 14.05
CA VAL A 28 3.13 4.09 14.73
C VAL A 28 2.91 5.15 13.66
N ALA A 29 1.65 5.47 13.37
CA ALA A 29 1.25 6.30 12.24
C ALA A 29 0.48 7.55 12.71
N GLY A 30 0.56 8.61 11.92
CA GLY A 30 -0.13 9.87 12.15
C GLY A 30 0.83 11.05 12.36
N PRO A 31 0.33 12.28 12.32
CA PRO A 31 1.16 13.50 12.34
C PRO A 31 1.98 13.66 13.64
N LYS A 32 1.53 13.04 14.74
CA LYS A 32 2.22 13.08 16.05
C LYS A 32 3.15 11.88 16.28
N SER A 33 3.27 10.94 15.34
CA SER A 33 4.03 9.69 15.50
C SER A 33 5.50 9.91 15.85
N ARG A 34 6.16 10.90 15.22
CA ARG A 34 7.54 11.27 15.51
C ARG A 34 7.70 11.78 16.95
N ASN A 35 6.76 12.60 17.42
CA ASN A 35 6.81 13.15 18.79
C ASN A 35 6.66 12.04 19.83
N LEU A 36 5.82 11.05 19.55
CA LEU A 36 5.69 9.87 20.39
C LEU A 36 7.00 9.07 20.41
N LEU A 37 7.58 8.79 19.24
CA LEU A 37 8.80 8.00 19.14
C LEU A 37 10.00 8.67 19.82
N ARG A 38 10.09 10.01 19.83
CA ARG A 38 11.11 10.76 20.59
C ARG A 38 11.06 10.50 22.10
N LYS A 39 9.95 9.95 22.63
CA LYS A 39 9.83 9.59 24.05
C LYS A 39 10.26 8.16 24.34
N ILE A 40 10.33 7.32 23.32
CA ILE A 40 10.61 5.89 23.41
C ILE A 40 12.02 5.57 22.92
N VAL A 41 12.41 6.15 21.79
CA VAL A 41 13.77 6.02 21.23
C VAL A 41 14.75 6.82 22.11
N ASP A 42 15.89 6.21 22.41
CA ASP A 42 16.89 6.83 23.24
C ASP A 42 17.47 8.10 22.58
N LYS A 43 17.90 9.08 23.39
CA LYS A 43 18.22 10.44 22.93
C LYS A 43 19.42 10.56 22.00
N ASP A 44 20.21 9.49 21.86
CA ASP A 44 21.38 9.46 21.00
C ASP A 44 21.03 9.39 19.49
N TYR A 45 19.75 9.19 19.16
CA TYR A 45 19.27 9.06 17.79
C TYR A 45 18.45 10.28 17.35
N ASP A 46 18.87 10.89 16.25
CA ASP A 46 18.14 11.99 15.63
C ASP A 46 17.02 11.46 14.73
N LEU A 47 15.76 11.72 15.12
CA LEU A 47 14.55 11.36 14.37
C LEU A 47 14.03 12.53 13.51
N SER A 48 14.81 13.58 13.28
CA SER A 48 14.45 14.67 12.36
C SER A 48 14.38 14.15 10.90
N ASN A 49 13.93 15.00 10.00
CA ASN A 49 13.95 14.66 8.57
C ASN A 49 15.36 14.49 8.03
N ASP A 50 16.32 15.21 8.58
CA ASP A 50 17.73 15.15 8.18
C ASP A 50 18.42 13.91 8.77
N GLY A 51 18.19 13.62 10.05
CA GLY A 51 18.81 12.49 10.74
C GLY A 51 18.18 11.13 10.38
N PHE A 52 16.86 11.10 10.14
CA PHE A 52 16.14 9.89 9.78
C PHE A 52 15.12 10.18 8.66
N PRO A 53 15.60 10.31 7.40
CA PRO A 53 14.76 10.71 6.26
C PRO A 53 13.72 9.65 5.88
N PHE A 54 12.77 10.03 5.04
CA PHE A 54 11.80 9.09 4.48
C PHE A 54 12.50 7.90 3.81
N MET A 55 12.02 6.68 4.04
CA MET A 55 12.61 5.40 3.64
C MET A 55 13.90 5.01 4.39
N ALA A 56 14.31 5.77 5.41
CA ALA A 56 15.42 5.34 6.26
C ALA A 56 15.04 4.10 7.09
N CYS A 57 16.05 3.28 7.32
CA CYS A 57 15.99 2.17 8.27
C CYS A 57 17.30 2.07 9.05
N GLY A 58 17.22 1.65 10.29
CA GLY A 58 18.41 1.52 11.13
C GLY A 58 18.17 0.77 12.43
N GLU A 59 19.27 0.39 13.07
CA GLU A 59 19.22 -0.08 14.44
C GLU A 59 19.26 1.13 15.39
N VAL A 60 18.39 1.09 16.39
CA VAL A 60 18.28 2.08 17.45
C VAL A 60 18.19 1.37 18.80
N THR A 61 18.29 2.13 19.89
CA THR A 61 17.87 1.64 21.19
C THR A 61 16.63 2.37 21.66
N VAL A 62 15.81 1.68 22.43
CA VAL A 62 14.55 2.18 22.99
C VAL A 62 14.45 1.86 24.47
N CYS A 63 13.71 2.66 25.20
CA CYS A 63 13.37 2.42 26.61
C CYS A 63 14.61 2.20 27.51
N GLY A 64 15.70 2.91 27.26
CA GLY A 64 16.93 2.84 28.06
C GLY A 64 17.87 1.68 27.71
N GLY A 65 18.02 1.38 26.43
CA GLY A 65 19.05 0.45 25.91
C GLY A 65 18.55 -0.84 25.27
N LEU A 66 17.25 -1.05 25.13
CA LEU A 66 16.72 -2.19 24.40
C LEU A 66 16.98 -2.01 22.89
N ARG A 67 17.73 -2.92 22.27
CA ARG A 67 17.98 -2.89 20.81
C ARG A 67 16.69 -3.08 20.03
N ALA A 68 16.47 -2.21 19.06
CA ALA A 68 15.31 -2.19 18.18
C ALA A 68 15.74 -1.90 16.74
N ARG A 69 14.84 -2.18 15.81
CA ARG A 69 14.93 -1.74 14.42
C ARG A 69 13.86 -0.72 14.17
N LEU A 70 14.23 0.39 13.58
CA LEU A 70 13.30 1.47 13.22
C LEU A 70 13.31 1.65 11.71
N PHE A 71 12.12 1.74 11.13
CA PHE A 71 11.91 1.98 9.69
C PHE A 71 11.00 3.19 9.55
N ARG A 72 11.38 4.18 8.75
CA ARG A 72 10.51 5.30 8.39
C ARG A 72 9.78 4.98 7.09
N ILE A 73 8.79 4.14 7.19
CA ILE A 73 7.93 3.69 6.09
C ILE A 73 6.46 3.84 6.49
N SER A 74 5.58 3.94 5.51
CA SER A 74 4.16 4.11 5.74
C SER A 74 3.33 3.31 4.76
N PHE A 75 2.47 2.45 5.28
CA PHE A 75 1.45 1.77 4.48
C PHE A 75 0.10 2.51 4.54
N SER A 76 -0.19 3.19 5.65
CA SER A 76 -1.38 4.03 5.81
C SER A 76 -1.33 5.33 5.01
N GLY A 77 -0.14 5.73 4.53
CA GLY A 77 0.06 7.00 3.84
C GLY A 77 0.27 8.22 4.74
N GLU A 78 0.20 8.04 6.06
CA GLU A 78 0.53 9.05 7.07
C GLU A 78 2.03 9.13 7.33
N LEU A 79 2.50 10.15 8.07
CA LEU A 79 3.81 10.07 8.70
C LEU A 79 3.82 8.85 9.61
N ALA A 80 4.65 7.87 9.31
CA ALA A 80 4.64 6.61 10.02
C ALA A 80 6.04 6.02 10.18
N TYR A 81 6.14 5.19 11.19
CA TYR A 81 7.33 4.42 11.53
C TYR A 81 6.91 3.00 11.89
N GLU A 82 7.76 2.04 11.57
CA GLU A 82 7.63 0.68 12.07
C GLU A 82 8.78 0.43 13.04
N LEU A 83 8.43 0.05 14.26
CA LEU A 83 9.38 -0.20 15.35
C LEU A 83 9.32 -1.68 15.71
N ALA A 84 10.46 -2.37 15.56
CA ALA A 84 10.57 -3.80 15.83
C ALA A 84 11.58 -4.08 16.95
N VAL A 85 11.20 -4.96 17.86
CA VAL A 85 12.04 -5.48 18.94
C VAL A 85 12.03 -7.00 18.92
N PRO A 86 13.01 -7.69 19.54
CA PRO A 86 12.92 -9.14 19.73
C PRO A 86 11.59 -9.53 20.37
N THR A 87 10.94 -10.57 19.85
CA THR A 87 9.55 -10.97 20.18
C THR A 87 9.25 -10.98 21.67
N ARG A 88 10.19 -11.43 22.51
CA ARG A 88 10.01 -11.47 23.97
C ARG A 88 9.73 -10.11 24.63
N TYR A 89 10.03 -9.00 23.94
CA TYR A 89 9.80 -7.64 24.44
C TYR A 89 8.56 -6.98 23.81
N GLY A 90 7.84 -7.68 22.94
CA GLY A 90 6.70 -7.12 22.22
C GLY A 90 5.60 -6.58 23.14
N ASP A 91 5.19 -7.34 24.16
CA ASP A 91 4.17 -6.88 25.12
C ASP A 91 4.63 -5.65 25.91
N ALA A 92 5.89 -5.64 26.37
CA ALA A 92 6.43 -4.48 27.07
C ALA A 92 6.49 -3.23 26.16
N LEU A 93 6.90 -3.39 24.92
CA LEU A 93 6.98 -2.29 23.97
C LEU A 93 5.60 -1.70 23.64
N ILE A 94 4.59 -2.53 23.33
CA ILE A 94 3.25 -1.99 23.01
C ILE A 94 2.65 -1.24 24.20
N ARG A 95 2.84 -1.74 25.42
CA ARG A 95 2.37 -1.04 26.63
C ARG A 95 3.07 0.32 26.80
N GLU A 96 4.37 0.39 26.51
CA GLU A 96 5.12 1.63 26.58
C GLU A 96 4.71 2.62 25.47
N ILE A 97 4.50 2.14 24.24
CA ILE A 97 3.94 2.95 23.14
C ILE A 97 2.59 3.55 23.56
N MET A 98 1.69 2.73 24.10
CA MET A 98 0.37 3.19 24.53
C MET A 98 0.45 4.15 25.72
N ARG A 99 1.39 3.92 26.65
CA ARG A 99 1.60 4.81 27.80
C ARG A 99 2.14 6.20 27.36
N ALA A 100 3.18 6.20 26.52
CA ALA A 100 3.79 7.43 26.01
C ALA A 100 2.86 8.17 25.05
N GLY A 101 1.98 7.45 24.36
CA GLY A 101 1.06 8.01 23.38
C GLY A 101 -0.18 8.67 23.96
N LYS A 102 -0.48 8.49 25.27
CA LYS A 102 -1.68 9.06 25.90
C LYS A 102 -1.82 10.56 25.72
N GLU A 103 -0.72 11.32 25.81
CA GLU A 103 -0.72 12.77 25.62
C GLU A 103 -0.92 13.21 24.17
N PHE A 104 -0.83 12.28 23.23
CA PHE A 104 -1.03 12.49 21.79
C PHE A 104 -2.37 11.93 21.31
N ASP A 105 -3.22 11.44 22.22
CA ASP A 105 -4.51 10.79 21.93
C ASP A 105 -4.35 9.54 21.05
N ILE A 106 -3.31 8.73 21.34
CA ILE A 106 -3.06 7.50 20.60
C ILE A 106 -4.22 6.53 20.74
N VAL A 107 -4.61 5.93 19.62
CA VAL A 107 -5.59 4.84 19.58
C VAL A 107 -5.02 3.66 18.81
N PRO A 108 -5.29 2.41 19.23
CA PRO A 108 -5.00 1.26 18.39
C PRO A 108 -5.96 1.23 17.20
N TYR A 109 -5.47 0.85 16.02
CA TYR A 109 -6.30 0.63 14.84
C TYR A 109 -6.06 -0.76 14.26
N GLY A 110 -7.10 -1.36 13.70
CA GLY A 110 -7.05 -2.69 13.13
C GLY A 110 -6.75 -2.70 11.62
N THR A 111 -6.69 -3.90 11.07
CA THR A 111 -6.40 -4.12 9.64
C THR A 111 -7.48 -3.57 8.72
N GLU A 112 -8.73 -3.48 9.16
CA GLU A 112 -9.81 -2.87 8.38
C GLU A 112 -9.57 -1.37 8.19
N ALA A 113 -9.30 -0.63 9.27
CA ALA A 113 -8.97 0.79 9.19
C ALA A 113 -7.69 1.02 8.36
N LEU A 114 -6.68 0.17 8.51
CA LEU A 114 -5.48 0.19 7.67
C LEU A 114 -5.83 -0.02 6.20
N GLY A 115 -6.77 -0.93 5.91
CA GLY A 115 -7.29 -1.18 4.57
C GLY A 115 -7.92 0.05 3.93
N VAL A 116 -8.73 0.81 4.68
CA VAL A 116 -9.30 2.09 4.22
C VAL A 116 -8.21 3.10 3.92
N MET A 117 -7.31 3.34 4.86
CA MET A 117 -6.24 4.33 4.71
C MET A 117 -5.33 4.03 3.50
N ARG A 118 -4.96 2.75 3.26
CA ARG A 118 -4.11 2.40 2.13
C ARG A 118 -4.83 2.60 0.79
N ILE A 119 -6.17 2.36 0.72
CA ILE A 119 -6.97 2.61 -0.49
C ILE A 119 -7.04 4.11 -0.76
N GLU A 120 -7.31 4.94 0.24
CA GLU A 120 -7.28 6.39 0.14
C GLU A 120 -5.96 6.93 -0.43
N LYS A 121 -4.84 6.29 -0.05
CA LYS A 121 -3.49 6.64 -0.54
C LYS A 121 -3.06 5.94 -1.83
N GLY A 122 -3.90 5.06 -2.38
CA GLY A 122 -3.59 4.34 -3.61
C GLY A 122 -2.46 3.33 -3.47
N HIS A 123 -2.20 2.84 -2.26
CA HIS A 123 -1.20 1.80 -2.04
C HIS A 123 -1.72 0.44 -2.51
N ALA A 124 -1.03 -0.13 -3.51
CA ALA A 124 -1.31 -1.48 -3.99
C ALA A 124 -1.05 -2.53 -2.89
N ALA A 125 -1.94 -3.49 -2.77
CA ALA A 125 -1.83 -4.60 -1.82
C ALA A 125 -2.25 -5.93 -2.49
N GLY A 126 -2.53 -6.97 -1.72
CA GLY A 126 -2.72 -8.32 -2.19
C GLY A 126 -3.52 -8.51 -3.48
N ASN A 127 -4.66 -7.84 -3.63
CA ASN A 127 -5.51 -7.97 -4.82
C ASN A 127 -4.92 -7.31 -6.07
N GLU A 128 -4.09 -6.28 -5.88
CA GLU A 128 -3.38 -5.58 -6.94
C GLU A 128 -2.05 -6.27 -7.31
N LEU A 129 -1.46 -7.00 -6.35
CA LEU A 129 -0.14 -7.64 -6.47
C LEU A 129 -0.30 -9.14 -6.75
N ASN A 130 -0.50 -9.48 -8.00
CA ASN A 130 -0.71 -10.88 -8.44
C ASN A 130 0.17 -11.24 -9.63
N GLY A 131 0.13 -12.49 -10.06
CA GLY A 131 0.98 -13.02 -11.14
C GLY A 131 0.69 -12.45 -12.53
N THR A 132 -0.36 -11.63 -12.69
CA THR A 132 -0.73 -11.00 -13.97
C THR A 132 -0.44 -9.51 -14.01
N THR A 133 0.11 -8.94 -12.94
CA THR A 133 0.44 -7.51 -12.83
C THR A 133 1.94 -7.29 -12.81
N SER A 134 2.40 -6.32 -13.58
CA SER A 134 3.79 -5.85 -13.61
C SER A 134 3.92 -4.52 -12.87
N ALA A 135 5.15 -4.09 -12.60
CA ALA A 135 5.41 -2.76 -12.05
C ALA A 135 4.86 -1.63 -12.95
N LEU A 136 4.80 -1.83 -14.26
CA LEU A 136 4.23 -0.87 -15.21
C LEU A 136 2.70 -0.75 -15.07
N ASN A 137 2.02 -1.86 -14.80
CA ASN A 137 0.58 -1.85 -14.55
C ASN A 137 0.22 -1.07 -13.27
N LEU A 138 1.12 -1.09 -12.28
CA LEU A 138 0.96 -0.42 -10.99
C LEU A 138 1.44 1.05 -10.98
N GLY A 139 1.90 1.59 -12.10
CA GLY A 139 2.51 2.93 -12.15
C GLY A 139 3.91 3.01 -11.52
N MET A 140 4.52 1.87 -11.17
CA MET A 140 5.81 1.76 -10.49
C MET A 140 6.99 1.49 -11.45
N GLY A 141 6.82 1.72 -12.73
CA GLY A 141 7.86 1.44 -13.75
C GLY A 141 9.20 2.13 -13.48
N ARG A 142 9.21 3.31 -12.84
CA ARG A 142 10.43 4.03 -12.46
C ARG A 142 11.27 3.30 -11.41
N MET A 143 10.68 2.37 -10.66
CA MET A 143 11.37 1.57 -9.65
C MET A 143 12.12 0.39 -10.26
N VAL A 144 11.82 0.02 -11.51
CA VAL A 144 12.48 -1.08 -12.23
C VAL A 144 13.80 -0.57 -12.82
N SER A 145 14.91 -1.02 -12.26
CA SER A 145 16.24 -0.65 -12.77
C SER A 145 16.55 -1.36 -14.08
N LYS A 146 16.93 -0.59 -15.11
CA LYS A 146 17.48 -1.11 -16.36
C LYS A 146 19.00 -1.27 -16.36
N LYS A 147 19.66 -0.90 -15.24
CA LYS A 147 21.13 -0.90 -15.11
C LYS A 147 21.71 -2.22 -14.61
N LYS A 148 20.88 -3.12 -14.19
CA LYS A 148 21.26 -4.44 -13.65
C LYS A 148 20.25 -5.49 -14.02
N ASP A 149 20.71 -6.71 -14.19
CA ASP A 149 19.83 -7.86 -14.33
C ASP A 149 19.01 -8.08 -13.06
N SER A 150 17.77 -8.44 -13.24
CA SER A 150 16.87 -8.75 -12.14
C SER A 150 15.94 -9.91 -12.50
N VAL A 151 15.55 -10.66 -11.50
CA VAL A 151 14.54 -11.72 -11.66
C VAL A 151 13.24 -11.07 -12.14
N GLY A 152 12.68 -11.61 -13.22
CA GLY A 152 11.44 -11.11 -13.82
C GLY A 152 11.62 -10.01 -14.88
N SER A 153 12.84 -9.48 -15.13
CA SER A 153 13.06 -8.46 -16.17
C SER A 153 12.58 -8.92 -17.53
N VAL A 154 12.97 -10.12 -17.96
CA VAL A 154 12.55 -10.71 -19.24
C VAL A 154 11.05 -10.93 -19.32
N LEU A 155 10.43 -11.40 -18.23
CA LEU A 155 8.99 -11.62 -18.18
C LEU A 155 8.18 -10.33 -18.19
N SER A 156 8.71 -9.26 -17.60
CA SER A 156 8.06 -7.93 -17.60
C SER A 156 8.04 -7.27 -18.98
N GLU A 157 8.91 -7.69 -19.89
CA GLU A 157 9.02 -7.17 -21.26
C GLU A 157 8.15 -7.92 -22.27
N ARG A 158 7.38 -8.93 -21.84
CA ARG A 158 6.48 -9.66 -22.72
C ARG A 158 5.49 -8.71 -23.39
N GLU A 159 5.28 -8.90 -24.68
CA GLU A 159 4.43 -8.05 -25.52
C GLU A 159 3.02 -7.90 -24.93
N GLY A 160 2.38 -8.98 -24.49
CA GLY A 160 1.03 -8.93 -23.90
C GLY A 160 0.90 -8.13 -22.59
N LEU A 161 2.02 -7.80 -21.90
CA LEU A 161 2.01 -6.96 -20.70
C LEU A 161 2.29 -5.48 -20.99
N ASN A 162 2.76 -5.15 -22.19
CA ASN A 162 3.23 -3.82 -22.56
C ASN A 162 2.48 -3.22 -23.76
N THR A 163 1.26 -3.68 -24.03
CA THR A 163 0.39 -3.11 -25.06
C THR A 163 -0.07 -1.71 -24.66
N GLN A 164 -0.50 -0.89 -25.62
CA GLN A 164 -1.01 0.46 -25.36
C GLN A 164 -2.28 0.43 -24.49
N ASP A 165 -3.08 -0.61 -24.63
CA ASP A 165 -4.30 -0.85 -23.87
C ASP A 165 -4.06 -1.72 -22.61
N ALA A 166 -2.80 -1.93 -22.21
CA ALA A 166 -2.50 -2.70 -21.01
C ALA A 166 -3.25 -2.12 -19.80
N LEU A 167 -3.68 -3.01 -18.92
CA LEU A 167 -4.35 -2.63 -17.68
C LEU A 167 -3.44 -1.75 -16.82
N LYS A 168 -3.97 -0.65 -16.31
CA LYS A 168 -3.29 0.29 -15.41
C LYS A 168 -4.10 0.47 -14.14
N LEU A 169 -3.41 0.49 -13.00
CA LEU A 169 -4.03 0.76 -11.71
C LEU A 169 -4.43 2.22 -11.64
N VAL A 170 -5.71 2.46 -11.35
CA VAL A 170 -6.31 3.78 -11.17
C VAL A 170 -7.31 3.76 -10.01
N GLY A 171 -7.72 4.93 -9.56
CA GLY A 171 -8.79 5.10 -8.59
C GLY A 171 -10.15 5.25 -9.26
N PHE A 172 -11.20 4.98 -8.48
CA PHE A 172 -12.60 5.14 -8.90
C PHE A 172 -13.41 5.80 -7.80
N MET A 173 -14.20 6.79 -8.20
CA MET A 173 -15.17 7.44 -7.33
C MET A 173 -16.54 7.38 -7.98
N PRO A 174 -17.62 7.12 -7.24
CA PRO A 174 -18.96 7.12 -7.80
C PRO A 174 -19.35 8.55 -8.21
N VAL A 175 -20.06 8.68 -9.34
CA VAL A 175 -20.58 9.98 -9.79
C VAL A 175 -21.66 10.49 -8.84
N ASN A 176 -22.52 9.59 -8.36
CA ASN A 176 -23.41 9.85 -7.25
C ASN A 176 -22.78 9.29 -5.98
N THR A 177 -22.49 10.14 -5.01
CA THR A 177 -21.75 9.79 -3.79
C THR A 177 -22.38 8.68 -2.95
N ASP A 178 -23.69 8.44 -3.12
CA ASP A 178 -24.41 7.37 -2.40
C ASP A 178 -24.25 5.99 -3.06
N ASP A 179 -23.75 5.94 -4.29
CA ASP A 179 -23.57 4.69 -5.02
C ASP A 179 -22.38 3.90 -4.47
N PRO A 180 -22.53 2.57 -4.24
CA PRO A 180 -21.45 1.75 -3.76
C PRO A 180 -20.43 1.44 -4.86
N VAL A 181 -19.18 1.22 -4.47
CA VAL A 181 -18.12 0.71 -5.36
C VAL A 181 -17.69 -0.66 -4.83
N PRO A 182 -18.31 -1.77 -5.28
CA PRO A 182 -17.95 -3.11 -4.78
C PRO A 182 -16.68 -3.64 -5.44
N ALA A 183 -15.81 -4.29 -4.66
CA ALA A 183 -14.69 -5.07 -5.18
C ALA A 183 -15.21 -6.21 -6.06
N GLY A 184 -14.49 -6.50 -7.15
CA GLY A 184 -14.89 -7.48 -8.17
C GLY A 184 -15.90 -6.97 -9.22
N ALA A 185 -16.37 -5.71 -9.11
CA ALA A 185 -17.19 -5.12 -10.16
C ALA A 185 -16.38 -4.89 -11.44
N HIS A 186 -17.04 -5.06 -12.58
CA HIS A 186 -16.47 -4.86 -13.91
C HIS A 186 -16.69 -3.42 -14.41
N LEU A 187 -15.80 -2.99 -15.28
CA LEU A 187 -15.80 -1.65 -15.85
C LEU A 187 -16.11 -1.72 -17.35
N MET A 188 -17.13 -1.02 -17.78
CA MET A 188 -17.62 -1.03 -19.17
C MET A 188 -17.61 0.40 -19.73
N SER A 189 -17.48 0.55 -21.03
CA SER A 189 -17.79 1.80 -21.70
C SER A 189 -19.27 2.16 -21.53
N SER A 190 -19.59 3.44 -21.42
CA SER A 190 -20.98 3.88 -21.35
C SER A 190 -21.77 3.38 -22.57
N GLY A 191 -22.92 2.74 -22.29
CA GLY A 191 -23.83 2.22 -23.34
C GLY A 191 -23.42 0.90 -23.99
N SER A 192 -22.29 0.30 -23.62
CA SER A 192 -21.89 -1.02 -24.14
C SER A 192 -22.68 -2.15 -23.48
N PRO A 193 -22.85 -3.30 -24.18
CA PRO A 193 -23.37 -4.52 -23.57
C PRO A 193 -22.54 -5.00 -22.39
N VAL A 194 -23.18 -5.69 -21.44
CA VAL A 194 -22.50 -6.31 -20.31
C VAL A 194 -22.07 -7.70 -20.71
N ASP A 195 -20.90 -7.81 -21.30
CA ASP A 195 -20.29 -9.07 -21.72
C ASP A 195 -18.76 -8.99 -21.66
N ALA A 196 -18.11 -10.14 -21.73
CA ALA A 196 -16.65 -10.24 -21.64
C ALA A 196 -15.90 -9.49 -22.77
N LYS A 197 -16.52 -9.28 -23.93
CA LYS A 197 -15.90 -8.58 -25.06
C LYS A 197 -15.74 -7.08 -24.78
N HIS A 198 -16.70 -6.51 -24.04
CA HIS A 198 -16.75 -5.10 -23.72
C HIS A 198 -16.15 -4.77 -22.34
N ASP A 199 -15.63 -5.79 -21.64
CA ASP A 199 -14.97 -5.61 -20.36
C ASP A 199 -13.64 -4.86 -20.53
N GLN A 200 -13.49 -3.76 -19.80
CA GLN A 200 -12.33 -2.90 -19.86
C GLN A 200 -11.48 -2.95 -18.59
N GLY A 201 -11.97 -3.63 -17.56
CA GLY A 201 -11.25 -3.70 -16.31
C GLY A 201 -12.14 -4.05 -15.12
N TYR A 202 -11.59 -3.99 -13.93
CA TYR A 202 -12.30 -4.41 -12.72
C TYR A 202 -11.78 -3.70 -11.47
N ILE A 203 -12.64 -3.62 -10.47
CA ILE A 203 -12.32 -3.10 -9.14
C ILE A 203 -11.63 -4.19 -8.31
N THR A 204 -10.44 -3.90 -7.81
CA THR A 204 -9.65 -4.83 -6.98
C THR A 204 -9.90 -4.66 -5.50
N SER A 205 -10.00 -3.41 -5.07
CA SER A 205 -10.19 -3.05 -3.66
C SER A 205 -11.14 -1.88 -3.54
N ALA A 206 -12.00 -1.92 -2.54
CA ALA A 206 -12.97 -0.87 -2.32
C ALA A 206 -13.26 -0.69 -0.83
N CYS A 207 -13.65 0.51 -0.44
CA CYS A 207 -14.08 0.82 0.91
C CYS A 207 -14.99 2.07 0.91
N PHE A 208 -15.68 2.29 2.02
CA PHE A 208 -16.22 3.61 2.33
C PHE A 208 -15.11 4.44 2.96
N SER A 209 -14.84 5.63 2.40
CA SER A 209 -13.88 6.59 2.94
C SER A 209 -14.59 7.57 3.87
N PRO A 210 -14.29 7.57 5.18
CA PRO A 210 -14.82 8.59 6.09
C PRO A 210 -14.31 10.00 5.77
N ASN A 211 -13.12 10.11 5.19
CA ASN A 211 -12.53 11.39 4.82
C ASN A 211 -13.22 12.04 3.63
N LEU A 212 -13.63 11.24 2.65
CA LEU A 212 -14.31 11.69 1.43
C LEU A 212 -15.83 11.58 1.53
N ASN A 213 -16.32 10.91 2.58
CA ASN A 213 -17.74 10.63 2.81
C ASN A 213 -18.44 9.97 1.60
N CYS A 214 -17.73 9.05 0.94
CA CYS A 214 -18.25 8.27 -0.17
C CYS A 214 -17.52 6.94 -0.30
N HIS A 215 -18.07 6.04 -1.12
CA HIS A 215 -17.36 4.83 -1.53
C HIS A 215 -16.23 5.18 -2.50
N ILE A 216 -15.11 4.51 -2.37
CA ILE A 216 -13.94 4.65 -3.24
C ILE A 216 -13.40 3.27 -3.63
N GLY A 217 -12.71 3.18 -4.75
CA GLY A 217 -12.09 1.94 -5.19
C GLY A 217 -10.74 2.15 -5.86
N LEU A 218 -9.94 1.10 -5.81
CA LEU A 218 -8.78 0.91 -6.69
C LEU A 218 -9.12 -0.21 -7.66
N GLY A 219 -8.61 -0.12 -8.87
CA GLY A 219 -8.85 -1.16 -9.86
C GLY A 219 -7.99 -1.01 -11.10
N PHE A 220 -8.04 -2.01 -11.93
CA PHE A 220 -7.36 -2.01 -13.21
C PHE A 220 -8.30 -1.63 -14.34
N LEU A 221 -7.86 -0.69 -15.18
CA LEU A 221 -8.58 -0.25 -16.37
C LEU A 221 -7.64 -0.26 -17.57
N LYS A 222 -8.14 -0.70 -18.75
CA LYS A 222 -7.39 -0.60 -20.02
C LYS A 222 -6.99 0.84 -20.27
N ALA A 223 -5.68 1.08 -20.47
CA ALA A 223 -5.08 2.40 -20.64
C ALA A 223 -5.51 3.42 -19.55
N GLY A 224 -5.77 2.96 -18.31
CA GLY A 224 -6.40 3.75 -17.26
C GLY A 224 -5.69 5.04 -16.89
N ASP A 225 -4.35 5.04 -16.95
CA ASP A 225 -3.51 6.20 -16.67
C ASP A 225 -3.72 7.38 -17.65
N THR A 226 -4.23 7.11 -18.84
CA THR A 226 -4.57 8.13 -19.86
C THR A 226 -6.05 8.53 -19.84
N ARG A 227 -6.85 7.92 -18.97
CA ARG A 227 -8.32 8.08 -18.92
C ARG A 227 -8.79 8.77 -17.63
N ILE A 228 -7.92 9.43 -16.92
CA ILE A 228 -8.29 10.21 -15.71
C ILE A 228 -9.30 11.30 -16.07
N GLY A 229 -10.39 11.38 -15.30
CA GLY A 229 -11.54 12.26 -15.54
C GLY A 229 -12.63 11.66 -16.45
N GLU A 230 -12.40 10.49 -17.04
CA GLU A 230 -13.41 9.80 -17.82
C GLU A 230 -14.46 9.17 -16.90
N VAL A 231 -15.73 9.19 -17.33
CA VAL A 231 -16.82 8.50 -16.65
C VAL A 231 -17.08 7.17 -17.34
N VAL A 232 -16.90 6.09 -16.61
CA VAL A 232 -17.14 4.70 -17.08
C VAL A 232 -18.34 4.09 -16.33
N ARG A 233 -18.88 3.00 -16.87
CA ARG A 233 -19.97 2.26 -16.24
C ARG A 233 -19.41 1.15 -15.38
N LEU A 234 -19.76 1.14 -14.10
CA LEU A 234 -19.46 0.06 -13.17
C LEU A 234 -20.64 -0.91 -13.12
N VAL A 235 -20.35 -2.19 -13.29
CA VAL A 235 -21.37 -3.25 -13.28
C VAL A 235 -20.95 -4.37 -12.36
N SER A 236 -21.80 -4.73 -11.40
CA SER A 236 -21.62 -5.92 -10.56
C SER A 236 -22.88 -6.77 -10.61
N PRO A 237 -22.90 -7.80 -11.47
CA PRO A 237 -24.07 -8.69 -11.59
C PRO A 237 -24.42 -9.43 -10.30
N LEU A 238 -23.40 -9.70 -9.46
CA LEU A 238 -23.60 -10.42 -8.19
C LEU A 238 -24.34 -9.57 -7.14
N THR A 239 -24.14 -8.26 -7.15
CA THR A 239 -24.75 -7.34 -6.19
C THR A 239 -25.85 -6.49 -6.83
N GLY A 240 -26.12 -6.64 -8.14
CA GLY A 240 -27.12 -5.89 -8.88
C GLY A 240 -26.76 -4.43 -9.10
N GLN A 241 -25.49 -4.04 -8.98
CA GLN A 241 -25.04 -2.67 -9.19
C GLN A 241 -24.81 -2.38 -10.66
N ASP A 242 -25.28 -1.23 -11.12
CA ASP A 242 -25.11 -0.73 -12.47
C ASP A 242 -25.22 0.82 -12.46
N HIS A 243 -24.09 1.49 -12.33
CA HIS A 243 -24.03 2.94 -12.24
C HIS A 243 -22.73 3.51 -12.82
N LYS A 244 -22.52 4.79 -12.70
CA LYS A 244 -21.37 5.50 -13.25
C LYS A 244 -20.33 5.79 -12.19
N VAL A 245 -19.07 5.59 -12.55
CA VAL A 245 -17.91 5.97 -11.73
C VAL A 245 -16.96 6.83 -12.57
N GLU A 246 -16.32 7.78 -11.93
CA GLU A 246 -15.26 8.58 -12.51
C GLU A 246 -13.91 7.90 -12.28
N VAL A 247 -13.08 7.86 -13.30
CA VAL A 247 -11.69 7.41 -13.25
C VAL A 247 -10.83 8.52 -12.66
N VAL A 248 -10.19 8.25 -11.54
CA VAL A 248 -9.36 9.25 -10.83
C VAL A 248 -7.96 8.71 -10.60
N SER A 249 -7.06 9.57 -10.19
CA SER A 249 -5.72 9.15 -9.74
C SER A 249 -5.83 8.14 -8.58
N CYS A 250 -4.88 7.21 -8.47
CA CYS A 250 -4.82 6.29 -7.32
C CYS A 250 -4.77 7.02 -5.98
N LEU A 251 -4.15 8.20 -5.92
CA LEU A 251 -4.15 9.03 -4.72
C LEU A 251 -5.50 9.74 -4.59
N LEU A 252 -6.40 9.14 -3.81
CA LEU A 252 -7.78 9.58 -3.65
C LEU A 252 -7.94 10.65 -2.57
N TYR A 253 -7.14 10.53 -1.50
CA TYR A 253 -7.13 11.48 -0.38
C TYR A 253 -5.70 11.87 -0.02
N THR A 254 -5.47 13.17 0.19
CA THR A 254 -4.18 13.72 0.62
C THR A 254 -4.26 14.19 2.06
N SER A 255 -3.70 13.43 2.98
CA SER A 255 -3.28 13.90 4.30
C SER A 255 -1.83 14.42 4.21
N PRO A 256 -1.26 15.00 5.29
CA PRO A 256 0.17 15.32 5.31
C PRO A 256 1.01 14.14 4.81
N SER A 257 1.96 14.44 3.96
CA SER A 257 2.77 13.42 3.30
C SER A 257 3.63 12.65 4.32
N PRO A 258 3.86 11.33 4.17
CA PRO A 258 4.82 10.59 4.98
C PRO A 258 6.25 11.11 4.82
N ARG A 259 6.50 11.98 3.83
CA ARG A 259 7.79 12.65 3.60
C ARG A 259 7.98 13.89 4.46
N ASP A 260 6.90 14.48 4.97
CA ASP A 260 6.91 15.66 5.82
C ASP A 260 7.13 15.25 7.28
#